data_54aff31acb565fbaa88976cea2d86c51
#
_entry.id   54aff31acb565fbaa88976cea2d86c51
#
_cell.length_a   1.000
_cell.length_b   1.000
_cell.length_c   1.000
_cell.angle_alpha   90.00
_cell.angle_beta   90.00
_cell.angle_gamma   90.00
#
_symmetry.space_group_name_H-M   'P 1'
#
loop_
_entity.id
_entity.type
_entity.pdbx_description
1 polymer ?
#
loop_
_entity_poly.entity_id
_entity_poly.type
_entity_poly.pdbx_seq_one_letter_code
_entity_poly.pdbx_strand_id
1 'polypeptide(L)'
;MYCKSVLPLLLLVTATGCTQPTEEVHYIKVDMIACSFQGTDAVPVRITISSNPGPWSAEPSASWIRITEQTEEGIVLTADDNPASTEREGEITGTAGEMTKTIRVTQTGDTFVPARYDVFRDYTMGAVISPNGRYTAGFIGVPDENATDHWLLQVVITDLESGEQYLPAPFLDSLYPLYDPCAITDSGTAFFHCEDGRIIGFSISGDITVLDNVPGAGKPWLSQVASDESGVWVGWCSGGSTVYSPVKWTDGHPEILPLPETTFRGAAWNAGAMARGCSLDGSIIYGTAWEGLDSGLIWWDREGTPRWVGDKVRKLKSVKIYDTATGTYTDYTLVDGIVGSSDPYYMSPSGKWIAGTYRTEELAENETDVIYTSCPAFYDTETDEVHIFSEYEGAVGMTVTDEGLGVIGMNGASGIISHTVMVNIPTATEAGTSTEWIYDTYGIIIPDNSLLEYISPDGRTAFGYDLSGEMEPMRKWYVTRKTAE
;
A
#
# COMPACT_ATOMS: atom_id res chain seq x y z
N MET A 1 -20.05 41.97 72.58
CA MET A 1 -19.76 41.13 73.76
C MET A 1 -19.20 39.79 73.23
N TYR A 2 -17.97 39.49 73.63
CA TYR A 2 -17.15 38.28 73.38
C TYR A 2 -16.83 37.87 71.98
N CYS A 3 -15.71 38.40 71.55
CA CYS A 3 -14.79 37.89 70.53
C CYS A 3 -14.21 36.54 70.97
N LYS A 4 -14.24 35.51 70.15
CA LYS A 4 -13.32 34.34 70.26
C LYS A 4 -12.54 34.18 68.96
N SER A 5 -11.30 34.62 69.02
CA SER A 5 -10.29 34.40 68.05
C SER A 5 -9.95 32.91 67.98
N VAL A 6 -10.02 32.33 66.77
CA VAL A 6 -9.48 31.02 66.47
C VAL A 6 -8.20 31.18 65.58
N LEU A 7 -7.09 30.80 66.17
CA LEU A 7 -5.75 30.77 65.54
C LEU A 7 -5.71 29.66 64.49
N PRO A 8 -5.30 29.91 63.26
CA PRO A 8 -5.08 28.80 62.34
C PRO A 8 -3.69 28.18 62.61
N LEU A 9 -3.71 26.89 62.89
CA LEU A 9 -2.53 26.04 63.00
C LEU A 9 -1.90 25.88 61.61
N LEU A 10 -0.74 26.51 61.40
CA LEU A 10 0.05 26.37 60.17
C LEU A 10 0.73 24.99 60.15
N LEU A 11 0.17 24.04 59.42
CA LEU A 11 0.81 22.74 59.20
C LEU A 11 1.92 22.93 58.15
N LEU A 12 3.15 22.92 58.58
CA LEU A 12 4.33 22.90 57.69
C LEU A 12 4.46 21.49 57.11
N VAL A 13 3.92 21.28 55.90
CA VAL A 13 4.20 20.07 55.13
C VAL A 13 5.56 20.24 54.48
N THR A 14 6.58 19.62 55.05
CA THR A 14 7.88 19.41 54.37
C THR A 14 7.63 18.42 53.26
N ALA A 15 7.47 18.92 52.04
CA ALA A 15 7.55 18.10 50.84
C ALA A 15 8.99 17.60 50.70
N THR A 16 9.26 16.39 51.18
CA THR A 16 10.43 15.62 50.73
C THR A 16 10.17 15.29 49.29
N GLY A 17 10.74 16.09 48.38
CA GLY A 17 10.76 15.78 46.96
C GLY A 17 11.54 14.47 46.77
N CYS A 18 10.83 13.38 46.55
CA CYS A 18 11.38 12.23 45.88
C CYS A 18 11.73 12.68 44.46
N THR A 19 12.96 13.11 44.26
CA THR A 19 13.56 13.08 42.89
C THR A 19 13.71 11.60 42.56
N GLN A 20 12.75 11.07 41.78
CA GLN A 20 13.03 9.83 41.05
C GLN A 20 14.31 10.08 40.26
N PRO A 21 15.30 9.21 40.34
CA PRO A 21 16.42 9.28 39.43
C PRO A 21 15.83 9.20 38.03
N THR A 22 16.01 10.22 37.22
CA THR A 22 15.78 10.12 35.77
C THR A 22 16.71 9.00 35.31
N GLU A 23 16.13 7.85 34.94
CA GLU A 23 16.90 6.81 34.26
C GLU A 23 17.60 7.49 33.08
N GLU A 24 18.92 7.49 33.10
CA GLU A 24 19.69 7.95 31.94
C GLU A 24 19.35 7.02 30.78
N VAL A 25 18.72 7.57 29.75
CA VAL A 25 18.37 6.79 28.55
C VAL A 25 19.66 6.51 27.79
N HIS A 26 20.11 5.28 27.88
CA HIS A 26 21.24 4.81 27.10
C HIS A 26 20.78 4.52 25.68
N TYR A 27 21.49 5.01 24.67
CA TYR A 27 21.21 4.74 23.27
C TYR A 27 22.44 4.83 22.38
N ILE A 28 22.41 4.11 21.26
CA ILE A 28 23.20 4.34 20.07
C ILE A 28 22.23 4.47 18.88
N LYS A 29 22.28 5.58 18.16
CA LYS A 29 21.45 5.89 17.01
C LYS A 29 22.31 6.14 15.80
N VAL A 30 21.82 5.68 14.65
CA VAL A 30 22.40 5.92 13.33
C VAL A 30 21.33 6.53 12.46
N ASP A 31 21.69 7.42 11.55
CA ASP A 31 20.78 8.01 10.56
C ASP A 31 20.55 7.07 9.36
N MET A 32 21.38 6.03 9.24
CA MET A 32 21.35 5.06 8.15
C MET A 32 21.68 3.67 8.68
N ILE A 33 20.79 2.71 8.52
CA ILE A 33 20.98 1.32 8.97
C ILE A 33 21.59 0.42 7.90
N ALA A 34 21.73 0.94 6.68
CA ALA A 34 22.25 0.22 5.55
C ALA A 34 22.84 1.17 4.50
N CYS A 35 23.87 0.73 3.77
CA CYS A 35 24.40 1.43 2.60
C CYS A 35 24.84 0.44 1.53
N SER A 36 24.83 0.90 0.28
CA SER A 36 25.18 0.13 -0.91
C SER A 36 26.28 0.81 -1.70
N PHE A 37 27.25 0.03 -2.19
CA PHE A 37 28.32 0.49 -3.06
C PHE A 37 28.24 -0.18 -4.43
N GLN A 38 28.68 0.54 -5.47
CA GLN A 38 28.94 -0.06 -6.79
C GLN A 38 30.14 -1.02 -6.72
N GLY A 39 30.19 -1.97 -7.65
CA GLY A 39 31.27 -2.95 -7.73
C GLY A 39 32.66 -2.33 -7.90
N THR A 40 32.76 -1.19 -8.59
CA THR A 40 33.97 -0.40 -8.81
C THR A 40 33.71 1.06 -8.46
N ASP A 41 34.77 1.81 -8.18
CA ASP A 41 34.70 3.27 -7.91
C ASP A 41 33.68 3.67 -6.81
N ALA A 42 33.68 2.95 -5.69
CA ALA A 42 32.75 3.16 -4.59
C ALA A 42 32.77 4.61 -4.07
N VAL A 43 31.66 5.33 -4.23
CA VAL A 43 31.50 6.69 -3.74
C VAL A 43 31.38 6.67 -2.20
N PRO A 44 32.20 7.46 -1.46
CA PRO A 44 32.13 7.49 0.00
C PRO A 44 30.75 7.92 0.52
N VAL A 45 30.26 7.21 1.54
CA VAL A 45 28.99 7.46 2.23
C VAL A 45 29.26 7.93 3.65
N ARG A 46 28.63 9.05 4.06
CA ARG A 46 28.68 9.54 5.44
C ARG A 46 27.49 9.02 6.22
N ILE A 47 27.74 8.47 7.41
CA ILE A 47 26.73 8.00 8.35
C ILE A 47 26.89 8.75 9.67
N THR A 48 25.83 9.40 10.13
CA THR A 48 25.79 10.10 11.41
C THR A 48 25.49 9.10 12.53
N ILE A 49 26.29 9.15 13.59
CA ILE A 49 26.14 8.28 14.76
C ILE A 49 26.08 9.15 16.01
N SER A 50 25.13 8.89 16.87
CA SER A 50 25.01 9.53 18.17
C SER A 50 24.80 8.49 19.26
N SER A 51 25.40 8.70 20.45
CA SER A 51 25.31 7.77 21.56
C SER A 51 25.20 8.47 22.91
N ASN A 52 24.60 7.80 23.87
CA ASN A 52 24.57 8.16 25.28
C ASN A 52 24.59 6.87 26.14
N PRO A 53 25.55 6.69 27.09
CA PRO A 53 26.65 7.60 27.44
C PRO A 53 27.91 7.40 26.58
N GLY A 54 28.63 8.50 26.37
CA GLY A 54 30.04 8.52 26.02
C GLY A 54 30.40 8.10 24.59
N PRO A 55 31.72 7.92 24.38
CA PRO A 55 32.23 7.66 23.03
C PRO A 55 31.75 6.29 22.50
N TRP A 56 31.61 6.23 21.20
CA TRP A 56 31.31 5.02 20.46
C TRP A 56 32.47 4.63 19.53
N SER A 57 32.49 3.38 19.09
CA SER A 57 33.41 2.87 18.07
C SER A 57 32.62 2.13 16.99
N ALA A 58 33.19 2.02 15.80
CA ALA A 58 32.62 1.25 14.70
C ALA A 58 33.68 0.31 14.12
N GLU A 59 33.29 -0.94 13.86
CA GLU A 59 34.19 -1.96 13.30
C GLU A 59 33.50 -2.66 12.11
N PRO A 60 34.17 -2.78 10.94
CA PRO A 60 33.69 -3.51 9.81
C PRO A 60 33.85 -5.03 10.00
N SER A 61 32.84 -5.81 9.57
CA SER A 61 32.86 -7.27 9.60
C SER A 61 33.72 -7.89 8.48
N ALA A 62 34.01 -7.10 7.43
CA ALA A 62 34.73 -7.56 6.25
C ALA A 62 35.84 -6.57 5.84
N SER A 63 36.96 -7.09 5.36
CA SER A 63 38.15 -6.28 5.02
C SER A 63 37.94 -5.36 3.80
N TRP A 64 36.97 -5.60 2.98
CA TRP A 64 36.66 -4.76 1.82
C TRP A 64 35.88 -3.50 2.19
N ILE A 65 35.26 -3.45 3.37
CA ILE A 65 34.59 -2.26 3.89
C ILE A 65 35.61 -1.41 4.62
N ARG A 66 35.76 -0.15 4.25
CA ARG A 66 36.74 0.76 4.82
C ARG A 66 36.07 1.93 5.49
N ILE A 67 36.40 2.15 6.76
CA ILE A 67 36.11 3.40 7.47
C ILE A 67 37.26 4.35 7.16
N THR A 68 36.99 5.36 6.32
CA THR A 68 38.00 6.34 5.91
C THR A 68 38.11 7.53 6.85
N GLU A 69 37.05 7.82 7.59
CA GLU A 69 37.00 8.84 8.63
C GLU A 69 36.08 8.37 9.75
N GLN A 70 36.48 8.60 10.99
CA GLN A 70 35.64 8.44 12.17
C GLN A 70 35.81 9.65 13.09
N THR A 71 34.70 10.29 13.43
CA THR A 71 34.62 11.47 14.30
C THR A 71 33.63 11.20 15.44
N GLU A 72 33.41 12.15 16.33
CA GLU A 72 32.36 12.05 17.35
C GLU A 72 30.94 12.06 16.75
N GLU A 73 30.80 12.61 15.54
CA GLU A 73 29.51 12.81 14.87
C GLU A 73 29.14 11.67 13.90
N GLY A 74 30.09 10.81 13.53
CA GLY A 74 29.81 9.74 12.57
C GLY A 74 31.05 9.17 11.89
N ILE A 75 30.80 8.37 10.85
CA ILE A 75 31.84 7.74 10.02
C ILE A 75 31.65 8.08 8.56
N VAL A 76 32.74 7.96 7.79
CA VAL A 76 32.69 7.93 6.32
C VAL A 76 33.16 6.56 5.88
N LEU A 77 32.32 5.88 5.11
CA LEU A 77 32.56 4.55 4.58
C LEU A 77 32.91 4.61 3.10
N THR A 78 33.74 3.70 2.66
CA THR A 78 33.96 3.33 1.25
C THR A 78 34.17 1.82 1.16
N ALA A 79 34.27 1.29 -0.05
CA ALA A 79 34.51 -0.13 -0.30
C ALA A 79 35.64 -0.31 -1.33
N ASP A 80 36.43 -1.36 -1.14
CA ASP A 80 37.38 -1.83 -2.18
C ASP A 80 36.62 -2.42 -3.35
N ASP A 81 37.15 -2.39 -4.57
CA ASP A 81 36.54 -2.96 -5.75
C ASP A 81 36.14 -4.43 -5.56
N ASN A 82 34.97 -4.79 -6.06
CA ASN A 82 34.47 -6.16 -6.08
C ASN A 82 34.64 -6.76 -7.48
N PRO A 83 35.71 -7.47 -7.77
CA PRO A 83 35.95 -8.04 -9.10
C PRO A 83 35.08 -9.27 -9.42
N ALA A 84 34.29 -9.76 -8.45
CA ALA A 84 33.37 -10.85 -8.68
C ALA A 84 32.13 -10.37 -9.44
N SER A 85 31.50 -11.25 -10.19
CA SER A 85 30.20 -10.98 -10.83
C SER A 85 29.01 -11.03 -9.89
N THR A 86 29.24 -11.38 -8.61
CA THR A 86 28.20 -11.51 -7.59
C THR A 86 28.32 -10.41 -6.55
N GLU A 87 27.18 -9.98 -6.04
CA GLU A 87 27.08 -9.09 -4.89
C GLU A 87 27.79 -9.71 -3.66
N ARG A 88 28.33 -8.85 -2.80
CA ARG A 88 28.87 -9.24 -1.49
C ARG A 88 28.28 -8.37 -0.39
N GLU A 89 28.16 -8.98 0.78
CA GLU A 89 27.58 -8.35 1.96
C GLU A 89 28.58 -8.29 3.10
N GLY A 90 28.37 -7.33 3.97
CA GLY A 90 29.10 -7.15 5.22
C GLY A 90 28.36 -6.19 6.14
N GLU A 91 28.94 -5.94 7.30
CA GLU A 91 28.31 -5.13 8.34
C GLU A 91 29.32 -4.18 8.96
N ILE A 92 28.83 -3.05 9.47
CA ILE A 92 29.51 -2.20 10.44
C ILE A 92 28.81 -2.37 11.78
N THR A 93 29.53 -2.73 12.82
CA THR A 93 29.00 -2.77 14.18
C THR A 93 29.45 -1.52 14.94
N GLY A 94 28.49 -0.63 15.21
CA GLY A 94 28.66 0.51 16.11
C GLY A 94 28.46 0.06 17.56
N THR A 95 29.39 0.41 18.47
CA THR A 95 29.35 0.02 19.90
C THR A 95 29.49 1.25 20.80
N ALA A 96 28.59 1.38 21.79
CA ALA A 96 28.62 2.39 22.82
C ALA A 96 28.33 1.73 24.19
N GLY A 97 29.34 1.49 25.00
CA GLY A 97 29.20 0.69 26.21
C GLY A 97 28.76 -0.75 25.91
N GLU A 98 27.61 -1.17 26.44
CA GLU A 98 27.02 -2.49 26.18
C GLU A 98 26.08 -2.52 24.99
N MET A 99 25.78 -1.36 24.41
CA MET A 99 24.84 -1.25 23.28
C MET A 99 25.57 -1.40 21.95
N THR A 100 24.92 -2.08 21.03
CA THR A 100 25.40 -2.23 19.66
C THR A 100 24.33 -1.82 18.66
N LYS A 101 24.74 -1.33 17.50
CA LYS A 101 23.88 -1.07 16.34
C LYS A 101 24.63 -1.56 15.12
N THR A 102 23.93 -2.34 14.28
CA THR A 102 24.48 -2.88 13.05
C THR A 102 24.03 -2.03 11.88
N ILE A 103 24.93 -1.74 10.95
CA ILE A 103 24.70 -1.10 9.68
C ILE A 103 25.10 -2.11 8.62
N ARG A 104 24.15 -2.50 7.76
CA ARG A 104 24.43 -3.41 6.66
C ARG A 104 25.15 -2.69 5.54
N VAL A 105 26.10 -3.38 4.89
CA VAL A 105 26.84 -2.86 3.75
C VAL A 105 26.79 -3.89 2.65
N THR A 106 26.23 -3.52 1.49
CA THR A 106 26.25 -4.33 0.29
C THR A 106 27.14 -3.70 -0.76
N GLN A 107 27.74 -4.52 -1.61
CA GLN A 107 28.46 -4.05 -2.78
C GLN A 107 28.17 -4.93 -3.97
N THR A 108 27.73 -4.32 -5.07
CA THR A 108 27.47 -5.04 -6.32
C THR A 108 28.72 -5.70 -6.87
N GLY A 109 28.54 -6.72 -7.72
CA GLY A 109 29.64 -7.26 -8.54
C GLY A 109 29.91 -6.40 -9.76
N ASP A 110 31.01 -6.67 -10.44
CA ASP A 110 31.46 -5.89 -11.61
C ASP A 110 30.49 -5.98 -12.80
N THR A 111 29.66 -7.05 -12.85
CA THR A 111 28.63 -7.28 -13.89
C THR A 111 27.19 -7.05 -13.37
N PHE A 112 27.03 -6.59 -12.12
CA PHE A 112 25.70 -6.38 -11.55
C PHE A 112 25.03 -5.15 -12.13
N VAL A 113 23.82 -5.32 -12.64
CA VAL A 113 22.96 -4.18 -13.01
C VAL A 113 22.20 -3.74 -11.77
N PRO A 114 22.51 -2.56 -11.20
CA PRO A 114 21.84 -2.11 -9.99
C PRO A 114 20.33 -1.97 -10.22
N ALA A 115 19.55 -2.23 -9.19
CA ALA A 115 18.14 -1.90 -9.23
C ALA A 115 17.97 -0.40 -9.51
N ARG A 116 16.93 -0.05 -10.24
CA ARG A 116 16.62 1.33 -10.58
C ARG A 116 15.49 1.81 -9.69
N TYR A 117 15.70 2.95 -9.03
CA TYR A 117 14.65 3.70 -8.35
C TYR A 117 14.35 4.96 -9.13
N ASP A 118 13.08 5.27 -9.31
CA ASP A 118 12.65 6.54 -9.88
C ASP A 118 11.29 6.96 -9.31
N VAL A 119 11.03 8.27 -9.41
CA VAL A 119 9.75 8.89 -9.01
C VAL A 119 9.13 9.49 -10.25
N PHE A 120 7.85 9.23 -10.47
CA PHE A 120 7.11 9.80 -11.61
C PHE A 120 6.81 11.28 -11.37
N ARG A 121 7.83 12.13 -11.54
CA ARG A 121 7.75 13.57 -11.26
C ARG A 121 6.90 14.33 -12.25
N ASP A 122 6.83 13.82 -13.47
CA ASP A 122 6.14 14.48 -14.57
C ASP A 122 4.67 14.03 -14.70
N TYR A 123 4.23 13.03 -13.93
CA TYR A 123 2.85 12.61 -13.93
C TYR A 123 2.00 13.61 -13.13
N THR A 124 1.02 14.18 -13.80
CA THR A 124 0.08 15.13 -13.18
C THR A 124 -1.06 14.43 -12.43
N MET A 125 -1.27 13.15 -12.67
CA MET A 125 -2.34 12.32 -12.12
C MET A 125 -1.78 10.94 -11.78
N GLY A 126 -2.59 10.11 -11.12
CA GLY A 126 -2.20 8.78 -10.64
C GLY A 126 -1.57 7.88 -11.71
N ALA A 127 -0.86 6.90 -11.27
CA ALA A 127 -0.28 5.88 -12.13
C ALA A 127 -0.79 4.48 -11.72
N VAL A 128 -0.93 3.60 -12.71
CA VAL A 128 -1.24 2.18 -12.54
C VAL A 128 -0.07 1.34 -13.04
N ILE A 129 0.03 0.11 -12.55
CA ILE A 129 1.10 -0.83 -12.92
C ILE A 129 0.49 -2.10 -13.52
N SER A 130 1.17 -2.69 -14.50
CA SER A 130 0.74 -3.94 -15.13
C SER A 130 0.88 -5.14 -14.17
N PRO A 131 0.09 -6.21 -14.36
CA PRO A 131 0.14 -7.40 -13.51
C PRO A 131 1.52 -8.03 -13.37
N ASN A 132 2.36 -7.96 -14.40
CA ASN A 132 3.75 -8.45 -14.37
C ASN A 132 4.75 -7.40 -13.82
N GLY A 133 4.30 -6.19 -13.48
CA GLY A 133 5.17 -5.13 -12.96
C GLY A 133 6.06 -4.43 -13.99
N ARG A 134 5.87 -4.68 -15.30
CA ARG A 134 6.74 -4.14 -16.35
C ARG A 134 6.34 -2.74 -16.81
N TYR A 135 5.05 -2.50 -17.02
CA TYR A 135 4.55 -1.24 -17.56
C TYR A 135 3.80 -0.43 -16.52
N THR A 136 3.92 0.87 -16.61
CA THR A 136 3.08 1.81 -15.87
C THR A 136 2.49 2.84 -16.83
N ALA A 137 1.32 3.37 -16.49
CA ALA A 137 0.67 4.43 -17.26
C ALA A 137 0.22 5.57 -16.36
N GLY A 138 0.25 6.78 -16.92
CA GLY A 138 -0.18 8.01 -16.27
C GLY A 138 -0.40 9.10 -17.29
N PHE A 139 -0.54 10.34 -16.82
CA PHE A 139 -0.62 11.53 -17.63
C PHE A 139 0.56 12.46 -17.37
N ILE A 140 1.03 13.11 -18.42
CA ILE A 140 1.90 14.28 -18.33
C ILE A 140 1.16 15.49 -18.87
N GLY A 141 1.40 16.65 -18.26
CA GLY A 141 0.93 17.93 -18.79
C GLY A 141 1.81 18.39 -19.95
N VAL A 142 1.22 18.66 -21.11
CA VAL A 142 1.92 19.29 -22.25
C VAL A 142 1.26 20.63 -22.57
N PRO A 143 2.03 21.68 -22.91
CA PRO A 143 1.46 22.96 -23.30
C PRO A 143 0.56 22.81 -24.55
N ASP A 144 -0.60 23.44 -24.54
CA ASP A 144 -1.44 23.55 -25.75
C ASP A 144 -0.87 24.66 -26.65
N GLU A 145 -0.36 24.27 -27.80
CA GLU A 145 0.21 25.23 -28.77
C GLU A 145 -0.83 26.24 -29.32
N ASN A 146 -2.12 25.91 -29.17
CA ASN A 146 -3.23 26.73 -29.70
C ASN A 146 -3.88 27.64 -28.66
N ALA A 147 -3.51 27.53 -27.39
CA ALA A 147 -4.11 28.30 -26.30
C ALA A 147 -3.08 28.76 -25.27
N THR A 148 -3.14 30.03 -24.90
CA THR A 148 -2.29 30.62 -23.86
C THR A 148 -2.78 30.10 -22.50
N ASP A 149 -1.88 29.55 -21.69
CA ASP A 149 -2.17 28.99 -20.32
C ASP A 149 -3.07 27.76 -20.29
N HIS A 150 -3.17 27.02 -21.38
CA HIS A 150 -3.88 25.73 -21.43
C HIS A 150 -2.89 24.57 -21.50
N TRP A 151 -3.14 23.54 -20.70
CA TRP A 151 -2.36 22.30 -20.69
C TRP A 151 -3.23 21.18 -21.20
N LEU A 152 -2.68 20.38 -22.11
CA LEU A 152 -3.27 19.13 -22.55
C LEU A 152 -2.70 17.99 -21.72
N LEU A 153 -3.53 16.99 -21.41
CA LEU A 153 -3.09 15.76 -20.78
C LEU A 153 -2.67 14.76 -21.87
N GLN A 154 -1.40 14.41 -21.85
CA GLN A 154 -0.82 13.40 -22.74
C GLN A 154 -0.71 12.09 -21.97
N VAL A 155 -1.28 11.00 -22.50
CA VAL A 155 -1.02 9.65 -21.98
C VAL A 155 0.46 9.34 -22.12
N VAL A 156 1.05 8.79 -21.08
CA VAL A 156 2.40 8.23 -21.10
C VAL A 156 2.36 6.82 -20.58
N ILE A 157 2.99 5.89 -21.29
CA ILE A 157 3.22 4.52 -20.87
C ILE A 157 4.73 4.36 -20.74
N THR A 158 5.20 3.92 -19.59
CA THR A 158 6.63 3.70 -19.32
C THR A 158 6.91 2.22 -19.15
N ASP A 159 7.86 1.70 -19.90
CA ASP A 159 8.48 0.39 -19.65
C ASP A 159 9.47 0.56 -18.51
N LEU A 160 9.19 -0.02 -17.34
CA LEU A 160 10.00 0.11 -16.13
C LEU A 160 11.34 -0.63 -16.26
N GLU A 161 11.42 -1.64 -17.10
CA GLU A 161 12.64 -2.40 -17.32
C GLU A 161 13.66 -1.61 -18.17
N SER A 162 13.23 -1.03 -19.30
CA SER A 162 14.09 -0.23 -20.17
C SER A 162 14.15 1.25 -19.79
N GLY A 163 13.07 1.76 -19.16
CA GLY A 163 12.84 3.19 -18.92
C GLY A 163 12.35 3.93 -20.16
N GLU A 164 11.99 3.22 -21.23
CA GLU A 164 11.44 3.82 -22.44
C GLU A 164 10.03 4.35 -22.21
N GLN A 165 9.73 5.53 -22.72
CA GLN A 165 8.41 6.14 -22.64
C GLN A 165 7.73 6.12 -24.01
N TYR A 166 6.51 5.64 -24.02
CA TYR A 166 5.64 5.63 -25.19
C TYR A 166 4.57 6.69 -25.01
N LEU A 167 4.36 7.52 -26.02
CA LEU A 167 3.38 8.59 -26.07
C LEU A 167 2.34 8.22 -27.11
N PRO A 168 1.31 7.41 -26.78
CA PRO A 168 0.22 7.15 -27.70
C PRO A 168 -0.39 8.47 -28.17
N ALA A 169 -0.98 8.47 -29.37
CA ALA A 169 -1.50 9.66 -30.02
C ALA A 169 -2.32 10.55 -29.04
N PRO A 170 -2.23 11.90 -29.15
CA PRO A 170 -2.97 12.80 -28.31
C PRO A 170 -4.47 12.53 -28.40
N PHE A 171 -5.19 12.77 -27.31
CA PHE A 171 -6.63 12.56 -27.26
C PHE A 171 -7.34 13.25 -28.40
N LEU A 172 -8.13 12.50 -29.13
CA LEU A 172 -9.11 13.09 -30.05
C LEU A 172 -10.16 13.80 -29.20
N ASP A 173 -10.63 14.98 -29.62
CA ASP A 173 -11.61 15.81 -28.91
C ASP A 173 -12.89 15.05 -28.44
N SER A 174 -13.19 13.91 -29.06
CA SER A 174 -14.34 13.06 -28.73
C SER A 174 -14.05 11.93 -27.73
N LEU A 175 -12.79 11.77 -27.27
CA LEU A 175 -12.33 10.66 -26.44
C LEU A 175 -11.64 11.16 -25.16
N TYR A 176 -12.10 12.25 -24.60
CA TYR A 176 -11.50 12.84 -23.40
C TYR A 176 -11.59 11.87 -22.22
N PRO A 177 -10.46 11.43 -21.63
CA PRO A 177 -10.48 10.66 -20.41
C PRO A 177 -10.93 11.56 -19.27
N LEU A 178 -11.82 11.03 -18.43
CA LEU A 178 -12.36 11.73 -17.25
C LEU A 178 -11.45 11.61 -16.03
N TYR A 179 -10.69 10.51 -15.97
CA TYR A 179 -10.01 10.08 -14.74
C TYR A 179 -8.64 9.52 -15.09
N ASP A 180 -7.86 9.30 -14.05
CA ASP A 180 -6.58 8.58 -14.12
C ASP A 180 -6.72 7.26 -14.88
N PRO A 181 -5.60 6.73 -15.43
CA PRO A 181 -5.63 5.38 -15.99
C PRO A 181 -6.14 4.39 -14.94
N CYS A 182 -7.05 3.52 -15.32
CA CYS A 182 -7.68 2.58 -14.41
C CYS A 182 -7.01 1.20 -14.40
N ALA A 183 -6.32 0.84 -15.49
CA ALA A 183 -5.58 -0.41 -15.59
C ALA A 183 -4.57 -0.34 -16.74
N ILE A 184 -3.58 -1.22 -16.73
CA ILE A 184 -2.64 -1.43 -17.83
C ILE A 184 -2.32 -2.91 -17.96
N THR A 185 -2.29 -3.45 -19.19
CA THR A 185 -1.99 -4.85 -19.48
C THR A 185 -0.49 -5.14 -19.48
N ASP A 186 -0.13 -6.42 -19.46
CA ASP A 186 1.26 -6.89 -19.56
C ASP A 186 1.91 -6.57 -20.90
N SER A 187 1.13 -6.34 -21.95
CA SER A 187 1.57 -5.89 -23.27
C SER A 187 1.64 -4.37 -23.42
N GLY A 188 1.34 -3.61 -22.36
CA GLY A 188 1.41 -2.14 -22.37
C GLY A 188 0.21 -1.47 -23.05
N THR A 189 -1.01 -1.96 -22.84
CA THR A 189 -2.24 -1.26 -23.20
C THR A 189 -2.85 -0.63 -21.95
N ALA A 190 -2.86 0.72 -21.87
CA ALA A 190 -3.40 1.47 -20.76
C ALA A 190 -4.87 1.85 -21.01
N PHE A 191 -5.74 1.59 -20.04
CA PHE A 191 -7.19 1.83 -20.12
C PHE A 191 -7.59 3.04 -19.31
N PHE A 192 -8.58 3.76 -19.85
CA PHE A 192 -9.12 5.01 -19.33
C PHE A 192 -10.64 5.04 -19.42
N HIS A 193 -11.30 5.63 -18.43
CA HIS A 193 -12.72 5.95 -18.50
C HIS A 193 -12.92 7.26 -19.25
N CYS A 194 -13.81 7.28 -20.22
CA CYS A 194 -14.12 8.47 -21.02
C CYS A 194 -15.41 9.13 -20.55
N GLU A 195 -15.57 10.42 -20.86
CA GLU A 195 -16.73 11.24 -20.49
C GLU A 195 -18.06 10.66 -21.00
N ASP A 196 -18.03 10.06 -22.19
CA ASP A 196 -19.19 9.40 -22.78
C ASP A 196 -19.55 8.04 -22.13
N GLY A 197 -18.71 7.59 -21.18
CA GLY A 197 -18.89 6.34 -20.43
C GLY A 197 -18.30 5.11 -21.10
N ARG A 198 -17.51 5.26 -22.16
CA ARG A 198 -16.70 4.16 -22.71
C ARG A 198 -15.43 3.97 -21.91
N ILE A 199 -14.86 2.77 -21.99
CA ILE A 199 -13.50 2.47 -21.55
C ILE A 199 -12.66 2.31 -22.81
N ILE A 200 -11.57 3.09 -22.89
CA ILE A 200 -10.68 3.11 -24.05
C ILE A 200 -9.28 2.73 -23.61
N GLY A 201 -8.67 1.80 -24.34
CA GLY A 201 -7.28 1.37 -24.18
C GLY A 201 -6.41 1.98 -25.27
N PHE A 202 -5.22 2.45 -24.88
CA PHE A 202 -4.15 2.89 -25.76
C PHE A 202 -2.95 1.98 -25.57
N SER A 203 -2.50 1.35 -26.65
CA SER A 203 -1.31 0.48 -26.62
C SER A 203 -0.02 1.25 -26.88
N ILE A 204 1.11 0.68 -26.49
CA ILE A 204 2.45 1.21 -26.85
C ILE A 204 2.67 1.30 -28.38
N SER A 205 1.96 0.51 -29.19
CA SER A 205 1.98 0.58 -30.66
C SER A 205 1.11 1.70 -31.23
N GLY A 206 0.28 2.35 -30.39
CA GLY A 206 -0.67 3.38 -30.82
C GLY A 206 -2.04 2.83 -31.23
N ASP A 207 -2.28 1.53 -31.08
CA ASP A 207 -3.59 0.95 -31.34
C ASP A 207 -4.60 1.37 -30.27
N ILE A 208 -5.87 1.52 -30.68
CA ILE A 208 -6.95 1.90 -29.79
C ILE A 208 -7.91 0.72 -29.63
N THR A 209 -8.16 0.34 -28.37
CA THR A 209 -9.16 -0.69 -27.99
C THR A 209 -10.32 0.00 -27.29
N VAL A 210 -11.54 -0.40 -27.61
CA VAL A 210 -12.76 0.08 -26.92
C VAL A 210 -13.46 -1.11 -26.30
N LEU A 211 -13.74 -1.04 -24.99
CA LEU A 211 -14.52 -2.07 -24.32
C LEU A 211 -16.01 -1.88 -24.58
N ASP A 212 -16.67 -2.98 -24.88
CA ASP A 212 -18.12 -2.98 -25.07
C ASP A 212 -18.87 -2.72 -23.76
N ASN A 213 -19.98 -2.01 -23.88
CA ASN A 213 -20.92 -1.83 -22.78
C ASN A 213 -21.54 -3.17 -22.38
N VAL A 214 -21.77 -3.33 -21.08
CA VAL A 214 -22.49 -4.50 -20.56
C VAL A 214 -23.97 -4.36 -20.86
N PRO A 215 -24.59 -5.22 -21.66
CA PRO A 215 -26.00 -5.10 -22.01
C PRO A 215 -26.90 -5.05 -20.78
N GLY A 216 -27.70 -3.99 -20.66
CA GLY A 216 -28.67 -3.82 -19.58
C GLY A 216 -28.11 -3.42 -18.21
N ALA A 217 -26.81 -3.20 -18.06
CA ALA A 217 -26.17 -2.93 -16.76
C ALA A 217 -25.59 -1.51 -16.63
N GLY A 218 -25.77 -0.65 -17.63
CA GLY A 218 -25.30 0.75 -17.57
C GLY A 218 -23.83 0.94 -17.95
N LYS A 219 -23.24 2.04 -17.48
CA LYS A 219 -21.86 2.41 -17.84
C LYS A 219 -20.85 1.49 -17.16
N PRO A 220 -19.91 0.91 -17.91
CA PRO A 220 -18.88 0.06 -17.36
C PRO A 220 -17.80 0.90 -16.65
N TRP A 221 -17.14 0.26 -15.68
CA TRP A 221 -16.01 0.78 -14.96
C TRP A 221 -14.99 -0.35 -14.78
N LEU A 222 -13.80 -0.21 -15.35
CA LEU A 222 -12.72 -1.20 -15.22
C LEU A 222 -11.92 -0.91 -13.94
N SER A 223 -11.66 -1.96 -13.15
CA SER A 223 -10.89 -1.85 -11.91
C SER A 223 -9.49 -2.43 -12.06
N GLN A 224 -9.37 -3.61 -12.66
CA GLN A 224 -8.10 -4.30 -12.85
C GLN A 224 -8.14 -5.23 -14.05
N VAL A 225 -6.98 -5.52 -14.61
CA VAL A 225 -6.73 -6.58 -15.59
C VAL A 225 -5.88 -7.68 -14.94
N ALA A 226 -6.16 -8.93 -15.29
CA ALA A 226 -5.29 -10.07 -15.00
C ALA A 226 -4.13 -10.12 -16.01
N SER A 227 -3.31 -11.18 -15.97
CA SER A 227 -2.28 -11.38 -17.00
C SER A 227 -2.87 -11.47 -18.40
N ASP A 228 -2.13 -11.03 -19.39
CA ASP A 228 -2.57 -11.08 -20.80
C ASP A 228 -2.93 -12.50 -21.27
N GLU A 229 -2.26 -13.52 -20.72
CA GLU A 229 -2.53 -14.93 -21.03
C GLU A 229 -3.93 -15.36 -20.56
N SER A 230 -4.46 -14.77 -19.52
CA SER A 230 -5.79 -15.11 -18.99
C SER A 230 -6.93 -14.47 -19.78
N GLY A 231 -6.71 -13.32 -20.41
CA GLY A 231 -7.71 -12.52 -21.09
C GLY A 231 -8.82 -11.99 -20.16
N VAL A 232 -8.62 -12.01 -18.84
CA VAL A 232 -9.63 -11.64 -17.84
C VAL A 232 -9.41 -10.23 -17.34
N TRP A 233 -10.49 -9.45 -17.31
CA TRP A 233 -10.55 -8.11 -16.72
C TRP A 233 -11.73 -8.04 -15.76
N VAL A 234 -11.64 -7.20 -14.75
CA VAL A 234 -12.68 -7.06 -13.73
C VAL A 234 -13.03 -5.62 -13.43
N GLY A 235 -14.28 -5.40 -13.04
CA GLY A 235 -14.78 -4.09 -12.72
C GLY A 235 -16.26 -4.11 -12.36
N TRP A 236 -16.98 -3.07 -12.68
CA TRP A 236 -18.39 -2.94 -12.32
C TRP A 236 -19.15 -2.03 -13.30
N CYS A 237 -20.47 -2.07 -13.23
CA CYS A 237 -21.35 -1.18 -13.98
C CYS A 237 -22.28 -0.44 -13.06
N SER A 238 -22.64 0.80 -13.42
CA SER A 238 -23.68 1.57 -12.73
C SER A 238 -24.84 1.85 -13.65
N GLY A 239 -26.03 1.38 -13.28
CA GLY A 239 -27.27 1.54 -14.05
C GLY A 239 -27.98 2.88 -13.91
N GLY A 240 -27.28 3.96 -13.54
CA GLY A 240 -27.89 5.27 -13.29
C GLY A 240 -28.65 5.34 -11.95
N SER A 241 -28.61 4.29 -11.15
CA SER A 241 -29.08 4.18 -9.77
C SER A 241 -27.90 3.90 -8.85
N THR A 242 -28.11 3.87 -7.54
CA THR A 242 -27.10 3.48 -6.55
C THR A 242 -26.78 1.98 -6.56
N VAL A 243 -27.30 1.22 -7.52
CA VAL A 243 -27.08 -0.22 -7.63
C VAL A 243 -25.91 -0.47 -8.56
N TYR A 244 -24.87 -1.11 -8.04
CA TYR A 244 -23.67 -1.51 -8.77
C TYR A 244 -23.73 -3.00 -9.11
N SER A 245 -23.25 -3.36 -10.29
CA SER A 245 -23.16 -4.75 -10.73
C SER A 245 -21.69 -5.11 -10.95
N PRO A 246 -21.13 -6.09 -10.23
CA PRO A 246 -19.76 -6.54 -10.47
C PRO A 246 -19.70 -7.27 -11.82
N VAL A 247 -18.65 -7.00 -12.57
CA VAL A 247 -18.49 -7.50 -13.95
C VAL A 247 -17.11 -8.12 -14.12
N LYS A 248 -17.09 -9.23 -14.85
CA LYS A 248 -15.91 -9.86 -15.40
C LYS A 248 -16.00 -9.79 -16.93
N TRP A 249 -14.92 -9.43 -17.59
CA TRP A 249 -14.74 -9.59 -19.03
C TRP A 249 -13.78 -10.75 -19.28
N THR A 250 -14.14 -11.61 -20.19
CA THR A 250 -13.26 -12.69 -20.69
C THR A 250 -13.14 -12.51 -22.21
N ASP A 251 -11.95 -12.30 -22.70
CA ASP A 251 -11.67 -11.98 -24.10
C ASP A 251 -12.56 -10.83 -24.64
N GLY A 252 -12.75 -9.81 -23.81
CA GLY A 252 -13.59 -8.65 -24.11
C GLY A 252 -15.11 -8.86 -23.94
N HIS A 253 -15.58 -10.05 -23.63
CA HIS A 253 -17.00 -10.37 -23.42
C HIS A 253 -17.39 -10.24 -21.95
N PRO A 254 -18.32 -9.30 -21.61
CA PRO A 254 -18.71 -9.04 -20.25
C PRO A 254 -19.75 -10.03 -19.72
N GLU A 255 -19.61 -10.42 -18.47
CA GLU A 255 -20.61 -11.12 -17.67
C GLU A 255 -20.80 -10.48 -16.30
N ILE A 256 -22.03 -10.46 -15.79
CA ILE A 256 -22.32 -9.96 -14.44
C ILE A 256 -22.06 -11.10 -13.45
N LEU A 257 -21.23 -10.82 -12.46
CA LEU A 257 -20.92 -11.78 -11.41
C LEU A 257 -22.10 -11.89 -10.41
N PRO A 258 -22.41 -13.11 -9.92
CA PRO A 258 -23.46 -13.31 -8.93
C PRO A 258 -23.07 -12.68 -7.58
N LEU A 259 -24.09 -12.42 -6.74
CA LEU A 259 -23.92 -11.90 -5.38
C LEU A 259 -24.25 -13.00 -4.35
N PRO A 260 -23.72 -12.94 -3.10
CA PRO A 260 -24.18 -13.77 -2.01
C PRO A 260 -25.70 -13.60 -1.76
N GLU A 261 -26.34 -14.55 -1.06
CA GLU A 261 -27.78 -14.50 -0.79
C GLU A 261 -28.22 -13.25 -0.03
N THR A 262 -27.38 -12.77 0.88
CA THR A 262 -27.65 -11.59 1.72
C THR A 262 -26.50 -10.61 1.66
N THR A 263 -26.78 -9.35 2.01
CA THR A 263 -25.75 -8.32 2.21
C THR A 263 -24.81 -8.68 3.34
N PHE A 264 -23.74 -7.91 3.49
CA PHE A 264 -22.75 -8.11 4.58
C PHE A 264 -23.38 -8.08 5.98
N ARG A 265 -24.46 -7.29 6.15
CA ARG A 265 -25.25 -7.20 7.40
C ARG A 265 -26.41 -8.20 7.48
N GLY A 266 -26.52 -9.12 6.53
CA GLY A 266 -27.55 -10.18 6.54
C GLY A 266 -28.94 -9.73 6.04
N ALA A 267 -29.05 -8.56 5.39
CA ALA A 267 -30.28 -8.05 4.82
C ALA A 267 -30.45 -8.49 3.36
N ALA A 268 -31.61 -8.22 2.76
CA ALA A 268 -31.81 -8.33 1.32
C ALA A 268 -31.01 -7.26 0.58
N TRP A 269 -30.50 -7.60 -0.61
CA TRP A 269 -29.76 -6.65 -1.44
C TRP A 269 -30.63 -5.48 -1.89
N ASN A 270 -30.18 -4.26 -1.57
CA ASN A 270 -30.75 -3.00 -2.03
C ASN A 270 -29.71 -2.10 -2.72
N ALA A 271 -28.46 -2.50 -2.70
CA ALA A 271 -27.32 -1.95 -3.41
C ALA A 271 -26.62 -3.09 -4.17
N GLY A 272 -25.41 -2.92 -4.59
CA GLY A 272 -24.69 -3.95 -5.33
C GLY A 272 -23.26 -4.15 -4.82
N ALA A 273 -22.45 -4.76 -5.66
CA ALA A 273 -21.04 -4.93 -5.43
C ALA A 273 -20.22 -4.44 -6.62
N MET A 274 -18.94 -4.22 -6.37
CA MET A 274 -17.94 -3.83 -7.36
C MET A 274 -16.83 -4.86 -7.33
N ALA A 275 -16.51 -5.50 -8.45
CA ALA A 275 -15.27 -6.27 -8.54
C ALA A 275 -14.10 -5.29 -8.59
N ARG A 276 -13.09 -5.53 -7.75
CA ARG A 276 -11.97 -4.60 -7.53
C ARG A 276 -10.66 -5.14 -8.05
N GLY A 277 -10.46 -6.44 -7.97
CA GLY A 277 -9.24 -7.06 -8.46
C GLY A 277 -9.40 -8.57 -8.65
N CYS A 278 -8.37 -9.18 -9.22
CA CYS A 278 -8.34 -10.61 -9.50
C CYS A 278 -6.93 -11.19 -9.41
N SER A 279 -6.84 -12.51 -9.30
CA SER A 279 -5.60 -13.26 -9.47
C SER A 279 -5.04 -13.09 -10.88
N LEU A 280 -3.76 -13.38 -11.08
CA LEU A 280 -3.10 -13.27 -12.40
C LEU A 280 -3.77 -14.13 -13.46
N ASP A 281 -4.27 -15.30 -13.09
CA ASP A 281 -4.99 -16.20 -13.99
C ASP A 281 -6.48 -15.81 -14.15
N GLY A 282 -6.93 -14.76 -13.45
CA GLY A 282 -8.31 -14.29 -13.47
C GLY A 282 -9.34 -15.26 -12.88
N SER A 283 -8.88 -16.34 -12.22
CA SER A 283 -9.77 -17.39 -11.71
C SER A 283 -10.40 -17.04 -10.35
N ILE A 284 -9.74 -16.21 -9.56
CA ILE A 284 -10.25 -15.70 -8.28
C ILE A 284 -10.42 -14.19 -8.40
N ILE A 285 -11.56 -13.69 -7.98
CA ILE A 285 -11.90 -12.26 -8.05
C ILE A 285 -12.26 -11.81 -6.66
N TYR A 286 -11.87 -10.59 -6.25
CA TYR A 286 -12.38 -9.97 -5.05
C TYR A 286 -13.04 -8.63 -5.35
N GLY A 287 -13.83 -8.16 -4.41
CA GLY A 287 -14.52 -6.91 -4.56
C GLY A 287 -15.10 -6.37 -3.26
N THR A 288 -15.79 -5.27 -3.38
CA THR A 288 -16.43 -4.58 -2.27
C THR A 288 -17.92 -4.59 -2.49
N ALA A 289 -18.67 -5.10 -1.53
CA ALA A 289 -20.10 -4.96 -1.52
C ALA A 289 -20.47 -3.60 -0.92
N TRP A 290 -21.28 -2.83 -1.64
CA TRP A 290 -21.65 -1.49 -1.22
C TRP A 290 -22.94 -1.49 -0.42
N GLU A 291 -22.85 -1.11 0.85
CA GLU A 291 -23.96 -0.96 1.78
C GLU A 291 -23.84 0.37 2.52
N GLY A 292 -24.05 1.47 1.81
CA GLY A 292 -23.83 2.81 2.34
C GLY A 292 -22.35 3.09 2.59
N LEU A 293 -21.99 3.49 3.82
CA LEU A 293 -20.59 3.71 4.21
C LEU A 293 -19.87 2.41 4.64
N ASP A 294 -20.59 1.29 4.69
CA ASP A 294 -20.09 0.03 5.21
C ASP A 294 -19.96 -1.00 4.12
N SER A 295 -18.74 -1.28 3.71
CA SER A 295 -18.46 -2.22 2.63
C SER A 295 -17.74 -3.46 3.12
N GLY A 296 -18.43 -4.60 3.14
CA GLY A 296 -17.80 -5.91 3.34
C GLY A 296 -16.97 -6.32 2.12
N LEU A 297 -15.90 -7.09 2.33
CA LEU A 297 -15.18 -7.72 1.24
C LEU A 297 -15.90 -8.98 0.78
N ILE A 298 -16.10 -9.07 -0.53
CA ILE A 298 -16.66 -10.21 -1.24
C ILE A 298 -15.59 -10.81 -2.14
N TRP A 299 -15.65 -12.10 -2.38
CA TRP A 299 -14.82 -12.76 -3.37
C TRP A 299 -15.59 -13.83 -4.12
N TRP A 300 -15.15 -14.13 -5.34
CA TRP A 300 -15.66 -15.20 -6.20
C TRP A 300 -14.55 -16.24 -6.35
N ASP A 301 -14.86 -17.46 -5.96
CA ASP A 301 -13.94 -18.59 -6.10
C ASP A 301 -13.78 -19.02 -7.57
N ARG A 302 -12.93 -20.04 -7.80
CA ARG A 302 -12.62 -20.54 -9.15
C ARG A 302 -13.86 -21.03 -9.92
N GLU A 303 -14.90 -21.40 -9.22
CA GLU A 303 -16.19 -21.79 -9.78
C GLU A 303 -17.13 -20.60 -10.01
N GLY A 304 -16.71 -19.39 -9.64
CA GLY A 304 -17.50 -18.17 -9.73
C GLY A 304 -18.54 -18.04 -8.61
N THR A 305 -18.42 -18.81 -7.53
CA THR A 305 -19.33 -18.77 -6.39
C THR A 305 -19.00 -17.57 -5.51
N PRO A 306 -19.96 -16.65 -5.24
CA PRO A 306 -19.73 -15.49 -4.40
C PRO A 306 -19.71 -15.88 -2.92
N ARG A 307 -18.77 -15.30 -2.17
CA ARG A 307 -18.62 -15.51 -0.72
C ARG A 307 -18.18 -14.21 -0.04
N TRP A 308 -18.51 -14.08 1.24
CA TRP A 308 -17.90 -13.04 2.08
C TRP A 308 -16.49 -13.47 2.46
N VAL A 309 -15.52 -12.56 2.32
CA VAL A 309 -14.15 -12.81 2.81
C VAL A 309 -14.21 -13.02 4.32
N GLY A 310 -13.69 -14.16 4.79
CA GLY A 310 -13.71 -14.51 6.21
C GLY A 310 -15.12 -14.76 6.79
N ASP A 311 -16.04 -15.32 6.03
CA ASP A 311 -17.43 -15.56 6.47
C ASP A 311 -17.52 -16.36 7.78
N LYS A 312 -16.58 -17.29 8.04
CA LYS A 312 -16.52 -18.04 9.29
C LYS A 312 -16.29 -17.19 10.55
N VAL A 313 -15.63 -16.05 10.43
CA VAL A 313 -15.38 -15.13 11.55
C VAL A 313 -16.37 -13.98 11.59
N ARG A 314 -17.20 -13.83 10.57
CA ARG A 314 -18.25 -12.81 10.49
C ARG A 314 -19.31 -13.08 11.57
N LYS A 315 -19.66 -12.03 12.32
CA LYS A 315 -20.69 -12.10 13.36
C LYS A 315 -21.70 -11.00 13.15
N LEU A 316 -22.97 -11.35 13.31
CA LEU A 316 -24.09 -10.42 13.22
C LEU A 316 -24.78 -10.33 14.56
N LYS A 317 -25.06 -9.11 15.05
CA LYS A 317 -25.75 -8.85 16.30
C LYS A 317 -26.81 -7.77 16.11
N SER A 318 -28.08 -8.15 16.24
CA SER A 318 -29.18 -7.17 16.18
C SER A 318 -29.22 -6.33 17.46
N VAL A 319 -29.33 -5.03 17.30
CA VAL A 319 -29.47 -4.04 18.38
C VAL A 319 -30.55 -3.01 17.99
N LYS A 320 -30.91 -2.18 18.94
CA LYS A 320 -31.73 -0.99 18.67
C LYS A 320 -30.89 0.27 18.89
N ILE A 321 -30.88 1.15 17.88
CA ILE A 321 -30.22 2.44 17.96
C ILE A 321 -31.28 3.52 18.15
N TYR A 322 -31.06 4.44 19.08
CA TYR A 322 -31.94 5.58 19.33
C TYR A 322 -31.65 6.69 18.32
N ASP A 323 -32.65 6.99 17.51
CA ASP A 323 -32.60 8.13 16.58
C ASP A 323 -33.07 9.39 17.29
N THR A 324 -32.15 10.30 17.56
CA THR A 324 -32.41 11.57 18.23
C THR A 324 -33.30 12.52 17.44
N ALA A 325 -33.34 12.39 16.10
CA ALA A 325 -34.12 13.25 15.23
C ALA A 325 -35.61 12.86 15.27
N THR A 326 -35.91 11.56 15.33
CA THR A 326 -37.27 11.05 15.39
C THR A 326 -37.75 10.71 16.78
N GLY A 327 -36.84 10.60 17.77
CA GLY A 327 -37.14 10.20 19.15
C GLY A 327 -37.55 8.73 19.27
N THR A 328 -37.18 7.88 18.33
CA THR A 328 -37.56 6.49 18.28
C THR A 328 -36.38 5.53 18.15
N TYR A 329 -36.54 4.29 18.57
CA TYR A 329 -35.57 3.24 18.33
C TYR A 329 -35.77 2.60 16.94
N THR A 330 -34.66 2.44 16.21
CA THR A 330 -34.63 1.69 14.94
C THR A 330 -33.81 0.41 15.08
N ASP A 331 -34.20 -0.64 14.36
CA ASP A 331 -33.43 -1.89 14.34
C ASP A 331 -32.14 -1.68 13.53
N TYR A 332 -31.01 -2.14 14.07
CA TYR A 332 -29.71 -2.06 13.44
C TYR A 332 -28.97 -3.40 13.64
N THR A 333 -28.18 -3.79 12.66
CA THR A 333 -27.33 -4.98 12.76
C THR A 333 -25.87 -4.57 12.85
N LEU A 334 -25.26 -4.75 14.01
CA LEU A 334 -23.82 -4.68 14.19
C LEU A 334 -23.16 -5.85 13.46
N VAL A 335 -22.00 -5.61 12.85
CA VAL A 335 -21.26 -6.63 12.14
C VAL A 335 -19.78 -6.61 12.53
N ASP A 336 -19.28 -7.78 12.93
CA ASP A 336 -17.83 -8.03 12.96
C ASP A 336 -17.47 -8.77 11.68
N GLY A 337 -16.40 -8.37 10.99
CA GLY A 337 -15.99 -9.04 9.76
C GLY A 337 -14.95 -8.29 8.95
N ILE A 338 -14.59 -8.84 7.80
CA ILE A 338 -13.57 -8.28 6.93
C ILE A 338 -14.17 -7.21 6.02
N VAL A 339 -13.65 -6.01 6.14
CA VAL A 339 -13.94 -4.87 5.27
C VAL A 339 -12.70 -4.48 4.50
N GLY A 340 -12.83 -3.73 3.42
CA GLY A 340 -11.69 -3.28 2.63
C GLY A 340 -11.93 -1.96 1.95
N SER A 341 -10.86 -1.36 1.48
CA SER A 341 -10.89 -0.16 0.68
C SER A 341 -11.17 -0.48 -0.79
N SER A 342 -11.19 0.54 -1.61
CA SER A 342 -11.51 0.45 -3.04
C SER A 342 -10.32 0.15 -3.94
N ASP A 343 -9.14 -0.15 -3.39
CA ASP A 343 -7.91 -0.25 -4.16
C ASP A 343 -7.73 -1.63 -4.82
N PRO A 344 -7.05 -1.71 -5.98
CA PRO A 344 -7.00 -2.93 -6.79
C PRO A 344 -5.97 -3.98 -6.35
N TYR A 345 -5.06 -3.72 -5.41
CA TYR A 345 -3.92 -4.59 -5.15
C TYR A 345 -4.01 -5.43 -3.87
N TYR A 346 -5.21 -5.66 -3.35
CA TYR A 346 -5.41 -6.40 -2.09
C TYR A 346 -5.34 -7.93 -2.20
N MET A 347 -5.06 -8.48 -3.37
CA MET A 347 -4.96 -9.91 -3.60
C MET A 347 -3.55 -10.29 -4.03
N SER A 348 -3.05 -11.43 -3.52
CA SER A 348 -1.80 -12.01 -4.02
C SER A 348 -1.93 -12.50 -5.46
N PRO A 349 -0.82 -12.60 -6.21
CA PRO A 349 -0.84 -12.99 -7.63
C PRO A 349 -1.59 -14.29 -7.93
N SER A 350 -1.45 -15.32 -7.10
CA SER A 350 -2.17 -16.60 -7.27
C SER A 350 -3.63 -16.57 -6.82
N GLY A 351 -4.03 -15.49 -6.11
CA GLY A 351 -5.33 -15.41 -5.45
C GLY A 351 -5.40 -16.15 -4.10
N LYS A 352 -4.27 -16.67 -3.61
CA LYS A 352 -4.22 -17.37 -2.32
C LYS A 352 -4.57 -16.47 -1.16
N TRP A 353 -4.07 -15.24 -1.14
CA TRP A 353 -4.26 -14.29 -0.07
C TRP A 353 -5.11 -13.10 -0.49
N ILE A 354 -6.02 -12.67 0.38
CA ILE A 354 -6.75 -11.41 0.25
C ILE A 354 -6.46 -10.56 1.48
N ALA A 355 -5.89 -9.37 1.30
CA ALA A 355 -5.69 -8.39 2.35
C ALA A 355 -6.99 -7.62 2.64
N GLY A 356 -7.15 -7.16 3.87
CA GLY A 356 -8.29 -6.36 4.29
C GLY A 356 -8.15 -5.90 5.73
N THR A 357 -9.26 -5.50 6.31
CA THR A 357 -9.33 -4.98 7.67
C THR A 357 -10.43 -5.68 8.43
N TYR A 358 -10.09 -6.39 9.51
CA TYR A 358 -11.10 -6.93 10.41
C TYR A 358 -11.64 -5.81 11.29
N ARG A 359 -12.95 -5.57 11.21
CA ARG A 359 -13.65 -4.56 11.98
C ARG A 359 -14.62 -5.21 12.95
N THR A 360 -14.66 -4.71 14.18
CA THR A 360 -15.69 -5.03 15.17
C THR A 360 -16.54 -3.81 15.46
N GLU A 361 -17.83 -4.00 15.66
CA GLU A 361 -18.79 -2.93 15.94
C GLU A 361 -19.47 -3.14 17.27
N GLU A 362 -19.55 -2.06 18.07
CA GLU A 362 -20.24 -2.05 19.36
C GLU A 362 -21.20 -0.85 19.43
N LEU A 363 -22.35 -1.06 20.08
CA LEU A 363 -23.24 0.05 20.39
C LEU A 363 -22.64 0.88 21.53
N ALA A 364 -22.53 2.18 21.32
CA ALA A 364 -22.05 3.10 22.35
C ALA A 364 -22.99 3.14 23.56
N GLU A 365 -22.48 3.52 24.72
CA GLU A 365 -23.27 3.63 25.95
C GLU A 365 -24.48 4.61 25.85
N ASN A 366 -24.39 5.59 24.95
CA ASN A 366 -25.46 6.53 24.68
C ASN A 366 -26.59 5.96 23.81
N GLU A 367 -26.44 4.75 23.30
CA GLU A 367 -27.37 4.02 22.41
C GLU A 367 -27.67 4.75 21.08
N THR A 368 -26.94 5.83 20.75
CA THR A 368 -27.13 6.61 19.52
C THR A 368 -26.09 6.35 18.46
N ASP A 369 -24.92 5.85 18.87
CA ASP A 369 -23.76 5.74 18.01
C ASP A 369 -23.24 4.29 17.98
N VAL A 370 -22.55 3.94 16.89
CA VAL A 370 -21.79 2.72 16.76
C VAL A 370 -20.30 3.08 16.85
N ILE A 371 -19.60 2.42 17.77
CA ILE A 371 -18.15 2.49 17.90
C ILE A 371 -17.58 1.28 17.15
N TYR A 372 -16.49 1.50 16.45
CA TYR A 372 -15.78 0.40 15.79
C TYR A 372 -14.28 0.46 16.06
N THR A 373 -13.69 -0.71 16.17
CA THR A 373 -12.25 -0.92 16.16
C THR A 373 -11.88 -1.73 14.93
N SER A 374 -10.68 -1.55 14.42
CA SER A 374 -10.22 -2.22 13.22
C SER A 374 -8.76 -2.65 13.36
N CYS A 375 -8.42 -3.79 12.76
CA CYS A 375 -7.06 -4.31 12.71
C CYS A 375 -6.79 -4.89 11.32
N PRO A 376 -5.55 -4.89 10.84
CA PRO A 376 -5.21 -5.54 9.59
C PRO A 376 -5.56 -7.03 9.62
N ALA A 377 -6.04 -7.53 8.51
CA ALA A 377 -6.37 -8.94 8.37
C ALA A 377 -6.01 -9.47 6.99
N PHE A 378 -5.59 -10.73 6.94
CA PHE A 378 -5.30 -11.44 5.71
C PHE A 378 -6.08 -12.75 5.69
N TYR A 379 -6.74 -13.01 4.60
CA TYR A 379 -7.57 -14.20 4.39
C TYR A 379 -6.89 -15.16 3.43
N ASP A 380 -6.76 -16.42 3.85
CA ASP A 380 -6.28 -17.51 3.00
C ASP A 380 -7.47 -18.16 2.29
N THR A 381 -7.55 -18.02 0.98
CA THR A 381 -8.64 -18.56 0.16
C THR A 381 -8.61 -20.08 0.03
N GLU A 382 -7.47 -20.72 0.28
CA GLU A 382 -7.29 -22.16 0.20
C GLU A 382 -7.72 -22.87 1.49
N THR A 383 -7.41 -22.29 2.66
CA THR A 383 -7.72 -22.86 3.97
C THR A 383 -8.98 -22.29 4.60
N ASP A 384 -9.48 -21.16 4.08
CA ASP A 384 -10.59 -20.38 4.63
C ASP A 384 -10.27 -19.89 6.07
N GLU A 385 -9.00 -19.55 6.33
CA GLU A 385 -8.51 -19.01 7.58
C GLU A 385 -8.30 -17.49 7.51
N VAL A 386 -8.48 -16.81 8.63
CA VAL A 386 -8.26 -15.38 8.77
C VAL A 386 -7.14 -15.12 9.77
N HIS A 387 -6.12 -14.43 9.36
CA HIS A 387 -5.00 -13.97 10.19
C HIS A 387 -5.21 -12.50 10.56
N ILE A 388 -5.48 -12.23 11.84
CA ILE A 388 -5.76 -10.87 12.34
C ILE A 388 -4.56 -10.40 13.16
N PHE A 389 -4.05 -9.21 12.83
CA PHE A 389 -2.93 -8.55 13.50
C PHE A 389 -3.44 -7.48 14.46
N SER A 390 -3.93 -7.92 15.63
CA SER A 390 -4.59 -7.06 16.62
C SER A 390 -3.66 -6.05 17.30
N GLU A 391 -2.36 -6.27 17.26
CA GLU A 391 -1.34 -5.33 17.75
C GLU A 391 -1.25 -4.05 16.93
N TYR A 392 -1.77 -4.04 15.71
CA TYR A 392 -1.81 -2.88 14.82
C TYR A 392 -3.23 -2.28 14.75
N GLU A 393 -3.83 -1.98 15.90
CA GLU A 393 -5.17 -1.38 15.95
C GLU A 393 -5.22 -0.05 15.16
N GLY A 394 -6.27 0.12 14.38
CA GLY A 394 -6.48 1.28 13.51
C GLY A 394 -5.71 1.25 12.19
N ALA A 395 -4.83 0.26 11.98
CA ALA A 395 -4.12 0.06 10.71
C ALA A 395 -4.94 -0.78 9.72
N VAL A 396 -4.48 -0.85 8.47
CA VAL A 396 -5.17 -1.56 7.38
C VAL A 396 -4.23 -2.54 6.68
N GLY A 397 -4.74 -3.71 6.28
CA GLY A 397 -4.02 -4.61 5.37
C GLY A 397 -4.09 -4.03 3.95
N MET A 398 -2.96 -3.99 3.23
CA MET A 398 -2.86 -3.37 1.91
C MET A 398 -2.62 -4.40 0.81
N THR A 399 -1.41 -4.89 0.67
CA THR A 399 -1.05 -5.85 -0.37
C THR A 399 -0.37 -7.08 0.23
N VAL A 400 -0.24 -8.14 -0.55
CA VAL A 400 0.31 -9.41 -0.07
C VAL A 400 0.93 -10.21 -1.22
N THR A 401 2.04 -10.89 -0.95
CA THR A 401 2.67 -11.83 -1.89
C THR A 401 2.12 -13.25 -1.72
N ASP A 402 2.39 -14.13 -2.67
CA ASP A 402 1.97 -15.54 -2.62
C ASP A 402 2.60 -16.31 -1.44
N GLU A 403 3.81 -15.92 -1.03
CA GLU A 403 4.51 -16.48 0.13
C GLU A 403 3.92 -16.05 1.46
N GLY A 404 2.94 -15.12 1.44
CA GLY A 404 2.30 -14.59 2.64
C GLY A 404 3.11 -13.47 3.32
N LEU A 405 3.90 -12.70 2.55
CA LEU A 405 4.45 -11.44 3.02
C LEU A 405 3.39 -10.36 2.81
N GLY A 406 2.80 -9.89 3.90
CA GLY A 406 1.74 -8.88 3.91
C GLY A 406 2.27 -7.48 4.21
N VAL A 407 1.62 -6.48 3.65
CA VAL A 407 1.89 -5.05 3.89
C VAL A 407 0.76 -4.46 4.72
N ILE A 408 1.12 -3.81 5.82
CA ILE A 408 0.19 -3.11 6.72
C ILE A 408 0.43 -1.61 6.59
N GLY A 409 -0.62 -0.87 6.27
CA GLY A 409 -0.61 0.59 6.27
C GLY A 409 -0.92 1.14 7.66
N MET A 410 0.03 1.85 8.25
CA MET A 410 -0.08 2.43 9.59
C MET A 410 -0.68 3.83 9.51
N ASN A 411 -1.82 4.05 10.15
CA ASN A 411 -2.46 5.36 10.20
C ASN A 411 -1.67 6.33 11.09
N GLY A 412 -1.38 7.51 10.55
CA GLY A 412 -0.86 8.65 11.31
C GLY A 412 -1.96 9.35 12.12
N ALA A 413 -1.58 10.39 12.86
CA ALA A 413 -2.50 11.17 13.71
C ALA A 413 -3.68 11.83 12.96
N SER A 414 -3.55 12.00 11.64
CA SER A 414 -4.59 12.53 10.75
C SER A 414 -5.56 11.47 10.21
N GLY A 415 -5.36 10.18 10.53
CA GLY A 415 -6.11 9.07 9.94
C GLY A 415 -5.67 8.72 8.51
N ILE A 416 -4.61 9.35 8.00
CA ILE A 416 -3.97 9.03 6.72
C ILE A 416 -2.82 8.07 6.99
N ILE A 417 -2.61 7.10 6.11
CA ILE A 417 -1.48 6.17 6.20
C ILE A 417 -0.18 6.96 6.15
N SER A 418 0.69 6.75 7.14
CA SER A 418 1.95 7.48 7.30
C SER A 418 3.19 6.68 6.89
N HIS A 419 3.13 5.37 7.02
CA HIS A 419 4.20 4.44 6.64
C HIS A 419 3.64 3.02 6.54
N THR A 420 4.43 2.10 6.00
CA THR A 420 4.04 0.70 5.85
C THR A 420 4.99 -0.23 6.59
N VAL A 421 4.42 -1.29 7.18
CA VAL A 421 5.13 -2.36 7.90
C VAL A 421 4.90 -3.68 7.16
N MET A 422 5.91 -4.51 7.12
CA MET A 422 5.86 -5.84 6.52
C MET A 422 5.60 -6.89 7.60
N VAL A 423 4.74 -7.86 7.32
CA VAL A 423 4.46 -8.98 8.23
C VAL A 423 4.54 -10.31 7.48
N ASN A 424 5.06 -11.32 8.15
CA ASN A 424 4.98 -12.69 7.68
C ASN A 424 3.69 -13.30 8.22
N ILE A 425 2.70 -13.50 7.36
CA ILE A 425 1.36 -13.96 7.74
C ILE A 425 1.39 -15.38 8.33
N PRO A 426 2.04 -16.39 7.72
CA PRO A 426 2.09 -17.75 8.26
C PRO A 426 2.67 -17.86 9.66
N THR A 427 3.60 -17.01 10.04
CA THR A 427 4.24 -17.03 11.38
C THR A 427 3.69 -15.98 12.32
N ALA A 428 2.81 -15.08 11.83
CA ALA A 428 2.27 -13.93 12.55
C ALA A 428 3.39 -13.08 13.19
N THR A 429 4.45 -12.78 12.45
CA THR A 429 5.61 -12.00 12.92
C THR A 429 5.84 -10.78 12.05
N GLU A 430 6.27 -9.68 12.67
CA GLU A 430 6.76 -8.52 11.95
C GLU A 430 8.06 -8.86 11.19
N ALA A 431 8.16 -8.38 9.95
CA ALA A 431 9.31 -8.55 9.07
C ALA A 431 10.05 -7.21 8.81
N GLY A 432 9.76 -6.18 9.60
CA GLY A 432 10.35 -4.85 9.49
C GLY A 432 9.49 -3.84 8.73
N THR A 433 10.06 -2.69 8.39
CA THR A 433 9.38 -1.68 7.58
C THR A 433 9.50 -2.00 6.09
N SER A 434 8.61 -1.42 5.27
CA SER A 434 8.72 -1.57 3.81
C SER A 434 10.01 -0.95 3.25
N THR A 435 10.53 0.11 3.87
CA THR A 435 11.81 0.72 3.48
C THR A 435 12.99 -0.21 3.74
N GLU A 436 12.99 -0.92 4.87
CA GLU A 436 13.99 -1.95 5.17
C GLU A 436 13.89 -3.11 4.18
N TRP A 437 12.67 -3.59 3.89
CA TRP A 437 12.45 -4.65 2.92
C TRP A 437 12.91 -4.27 1.50
N ILE A 438 12.60 -3.04 1.05
CA ILE A 438 13.07 -2.52 -0.25
C ILE A 438 14.61 -2.52 -0.29
N TYR A 439 15.23 -2.08 0.80
CA TYR A 439 16.68 -2.11 0.88
C TYR A 439 17.24 -3.54 0.83
N ASP A 440 16.69 -4.45 1.62
CA ASP A 440 17.12 -5.85 1.68
C ASP A 440 16.93 -6.57 0.31
N THR A 441 15.85 -6.21 -0.41
CA THR A 441 15.49 -6.86 -1.67
C THR A 441 16.22 -6.25 -2.89
N TYR A 442 16.36 -4.93 -2.92
CA TYR A 442 16.83 -4.21 -4.12
C TYR A 442 18.15 -3.46 -3.89
N GLY A 443 18.63 -3.34 -2.67
CA GLY A 443 19.82 -2.56 -2.33
C GLY A 443 19.60 -1.04 -2.44
N ILE A 444 18.36 -0.58 -2.41
CA ILE A 444 17.99 0.82 -2.63
C ILE A 444 17.39 1.41 -1.36
N ILE A 445 17.85 2.61 -1.00
CA ILE A 445 17.26 3.41 0.08
C ILE A 445 16.20 4.32 -0.53
N ILE A 446 14.97 4.19 -0.03
CA ILE A 446 13.85 5.06 -0.39
C ILE A 446 13.48 5.96 0.81
N PRO A 447 12.79 7.10 0.60
CA PRO A 447 12.36 7.96 1.70
C PRO A 447 11.49 7.22 2.73
N ASP A 448 11.66 7.53 4.02
CA ASP A 448 10.94 6.89 5.13
C ASP A 448 9.40 7.02 5.04
N ASN A 449 8.91 8.04 4.34
CA ASN A 449 7.48 8.28 4.12
C ASN A 449 6.93 7.58 2.87
N SER A 450 7.68 6.66 2.29
CA SER A 450 7.23 5.89 1.13
C SER A 450 6.28 4.78 1.55
N LEU A 451 5.11 4.70 0.91
CA LEU A 451 4.15 3.61 1.08
C LEU A 451 4.34 2.59 -0.02
N LEU A 452 4.44 1.33 0.36
CA LEU A 452 4.48 0.20 -0.58
C LEU A 452 3.05 -0.25 -0.91
N GLU A 453 2.72 -0.28 -2.20
CA GLU A 453 1.36 -0.58 -2.69
C GLU A 453 1.29 -1.88 -3.49
N TYR A 454 2.37 -2.21 -4.18
CA TYR A 454 2.41 -3.34 -5.09
C TYR A 454 3.81 -3.96 -5.13
N ILE A 455 3.84 -5.28 -5.23
CA ILE A 455 5.04 -6.10 -5.47
C ILE A 455 4.71 -7.00 -6.65
N SER A 456 5.55 -6.98 -7.70
CA SER A 456 5.36 -7.86 -8.85
C SER A 456 5.48 -9.34 -8.46
N PRO A 457 4.81 -10.26 -9.19
CA PRO A 457 4.79 -11.69 -8.89
C PRO A 457 6.18 -12.33 -8.82
N ASP A 458 7.12 -11.82 -9.58
CA ASP A 458 8.52 -12.28 -9.61
C ASP A 458 9.41 -11.54 -8.60
N GLY A 459 8.84 -10.61 -7.82
CA GLY A 459 9.56 -9.81 -6.84
C GLY A 459 10.57 -8.80 -7.43
N ARG A 460 10.54 -8.56 -8.74
CA ARG A 460 11.51 -7.68 -9.41
C ARG A 460 11.13 -6.21 -9.35
N THR A 461 9.84 -5.92 -9.24
CA THR A 461 9.33 -4.56 -9.21
C THR A 461 8.53 -4.33 -7.93
N ALA A 462 8.82 -3.24 -7.26
CA ALA A 462 7.99 -2.69 -6.20
C ALA A 462 7.51 -1.31 -6.62
N PHE A 463 6.29 -0.95 -6.22
CA PHE A 463 5.63 0.28 -6.62
C PHE A 463 4.84 0.86 -5.46
N GLY A 464 4.78 2.20 -5.36
CA GLY A 464 4.07 2.82 -4.26
C GLY A 464 3.97 4.33 -4.34
N TYR A 465 3.67 4.95 -3.20
CA TYR A 465 3.52 6.41 -3.07
C TYR A 465 4.67 7.03 -2.28
N ASP A 466 5.05 8.24 -2.65
CA ASP A 466 5.88 9.14 -1.87
C ASP A 466 4.98 10.19 -1.19
N LEU A 467 4.96 10.19 0.13
CA LEU A 467 4.19 11.14 0.95
C LEU A 467 5.02 12.35 1.41
N SER A 468 6.25 12.51 0.92
CA SER A 468 7.18 13.54 1.38
C SER A 468 6.80 14.98 1.00
N GLY A 469 5.76 15.19 0.18
CA GLY A 469 5.30 16.51 -0.26
C GLY A 469 4.17 17.08 0.59
N GLU A 470 4.39 18.19 1.29
CA GLU A 470 3.29 19.00 1.83
C GLU A 470 2.45 19.55 0.67
N MET A 471 1.20 19.05 0.50
CA MET A 471 0.19 19.57 -0.42
C MET A 471 0.44 19.43 -1.94
N GLU A 472 1.44 18.68 -2.39
CA GLU A 472 1.55 18.30 -3.81
C GLU A 472 0.84 16.97 -4.07
N PRO A 473 0.38 16.69 -5.31
CA PRO A 473 -0.25 15.40 -5.62
C PRO A 473 0.70 14.26 -5.23
N MET A 474 0.17 13.23 -4.58
CA MET A 474 0.93 12.05 -4.16
C MET A 474 1.73 11.53 -5.35
N ARG A 475 3.05 11.48 -5.19
CA ARG A 475 3.94 11.01 -6.24
C ARG A 475 4.05 9.50 -6.16
N LYS A 476 3.88 8.84 -7.29
CA LYS A 476 4.18 7.41 -7.39
C LYS A 476 5.68 7.21 -7.56
N TRP A 477 6.20 6.15 -6.97
CA TRP A 477 7.57 5.70 -7.15
C TRP A 477 7.60 4.22 -7.55
N TYR A 478 8.70 3.79 -8.13
CA TYR A 478 8.97 2.38 -8.38
C TYR A 478 10.44 2.03 -8.17
N VAL A 479 10.66 0.77 -7.85
CA VAL A 479 11.98 0.12 -7.86
C VAL A 479 11.87 -1.08 -8.77
N THR A 480 12.80 -1.23 -9.69
CA THR A 480 12.87 -2.42 -10.54
C THR A 480 14.29 -2.96 -10.63
N ARG A 481 14.43 -4.29 -10.69
CA ARG A 481 15.70 -4.99 -10.88
C ARG A 481 15.72 -5.57 -12.29
N LYS A 482 16.71 -5.16 -13.09
CA LYS A 482 16.91 -5.79 -14.40
C LYS A 482 17.35 -7.25 -14.24
N THR A 483 16.92 -8.10 -15.18
CA THR A 483 17.56 -9.42 -15.38
C THR A 483 18.99 -9.18 -15.85
N ALA A 484 19.96 -9.82 -15.17
CA ALA A 484 21.26 -9.98 -15.81
C ALA A 484 21.03 -10.83 -17.09
N GLU A 485 21.32 -10.26 -18.26
CA GLU A 485 21.32 -10.98 -19.55
C GLU A 485 22.39 -12.07 -19.57
#